data_22eec30a30f3e0ea5f3620826aea5d27
#
_entry.id   22eec30a30f3e0ea5f3620826aea5d27
#
_cell.length_a   1.000
_cell.length_b   1.000
_cell.length_c   1.000
_cell.angle_alpha   90.00
_cell.angle_beta   90.00
_cell.angle_gamma   90.00
#
_symmetry.space_group_name_H-M   'P 1'
#
loop_
_entity.id
_entity.type
_entity.pdbx_description
1 polymer ?
#
loop_
_entity_poly.entity_id
_entity_poly.type
_entity_poly.pdbx_seq_one_letter_code
_entity_poly.pdbx_strand_id
1 'polypeptide(L)'
;ISTIGAKAFRKIRRTLTWMTDTVIVIYGSNTQCIEFAQKLEENVIIIDDGLSEERRMLIEANGWTAISRDREKIVGAILRKVNIVKLYCLRNEEERNTAFAWEFLNLTESQRKAGKIRKITVTILANMAAVDGSDFQKTEGHDGYDSVLIVDKAYMVAKTLVSHMPPCKAIDFSCNYTADHDFRVAIIGFGRIGQEVLKGLYINGQFLGSKFKATIFDRNYSNEAAFLTQMNPEMYDNFLDPEINGFETEAAGNQFYDRLREFCPDYVCICTGDGLKNRRIANEVKSFLKRNHVASSICECTYDSVDIHMRNGKIEKKETFVPDM
;
A
#
# COMPACT_ATOMS: atom_id res chain seq x y z
N ILE A 1 16.47 21.60 -29.94
CA ILE A 1 17.71 21.64 -29.09
C ILE A 1 18.61 20.57 -29.67
N SER A 2 19.83 20.93 -30.12
CA SER A 2 20.74 19.95 -30.69
C SER A 2 21.10 18.88 -29.67
N THR A 3 21.35 17.65 -30.15
CA THR A 3 21.74 16.49 -29.31
C THR A 3 22.99 16.78 -28.45
N ILE A 4 23.84 17.68 -28.89
CA ILE A 4 25.03 18.14 -28.16
C ILE A 4 24.64 19.03 -26.99
N GLY A 5 23.69 19.94 -27.15
CA GLY A 5 23.19 20.82 -26.06
C GLY A 5 22.49 20.00 -24.96
N ALA A 6 21.70 18.99 -25.33
CA ALA A 6 21.07 18.10 -24.37
C ALA A 6 22.10 17.29 -23.56
N LYS A 7 23.17 16.80 -24.18
CA LYS A 7 24.24 16.08 -23.48
C LYS A 7 25.02 17.00 -22.52
N ALA A 8 25.34 18.22 -22.94
CA ALA A 8 26.02 19.21 -22.10
C ALA A 8 25.14 19.61 -20.89
N PHE A 9 23.86 19.86 -21.12
CA PHE A 9 22.90 20.18 -20.05
C PHE A 9 22.73 19.05 -19.05
N ARG A 10 22.64 17.80 -19.51
CA ARG A 10 22.62 16.61 -18.64
C ARG A 10 23.87 16.52 -17.79
N LYS A 11 25.06 16.82 -18.35
CA LYS A 11 26.33 16.78 -17.61
C LYS A 11 26.39 17.87 -16.53
N ILE A 12 26.00 19.10 -16.87
CA ILE A 12 25.96 20.23 -15.92
C ILE A 12 24.98 19.93 -14.79
N ARG A 13 23.81 19.43 -15.09
CA ARG A 13 22.77 19.09 -14.14
C ARG A 13 23.21 17.97 -13.18
N ARG A 14 23.82 16.89 -13.71
CA ARG A 14 24.42 15.84 -12.87
C ARG A 14 25.46 16.44 -11.90
N THR A 15 26.28 17.37 -12.37
CA THR A 15 27.29 18.03 -11.51
C THR A 15 26.63 18.86 -10.42
N LEU A 16 25.53 19.56 -10.68
CA LEU A 16 24.79 20.35 -9.68
C LEU A 16 24.11 19.45 -8.65
N THR A 17 23.48 18.34 -9.09
CA THR A 17 22.89 17.33 -8.18
C THR A 17 23.95 16.74 -7.23
N TRP A 18 25.20 16.68 -7.67
CA TRP A 18 26.31 16.14 -6.87
C TRP A 18 26.89 17.14 -5.83
N MET A 19 26.40 18.36 -5.80
CA MET A 19 26.85 19.40 -4.86
C MET A 19 25.88 19.61 -3.69
N THR A 20 24.85 18.77 -3.59
CA THR A 20 23.84 18.88 -2.52
C THR A 20 24.14 17.96 -1.36
N ASP A 21 23.79 18.42 -0.16
CA ASP A 21 23.98 17.66 1.07
C ASP A 21 23.03 16.42 1.14
N THR A 22 21.84 16.56 0.60
CA THR A 22 20.80 15.53 0.60
C THR A 22 20.42 15.13 -0.82
N VAL A 23 20.29 13.84 -1.05
CA VAL A 23 19.76 13.29 -2.29
C VAL A 23 18.64 12.30 -2.00
N ILE A 24 17.60 12.34 -2.82
CA ILE A 24 16.54 11.35 -2.83
C ILE A 24 16.74 10.41 -3.99
N VAL A 25 16.78 9.13 -3.72
CA VAL A 25 16.86 8.07 -4.71
C VAL A 25 15.52 7.34 -4.73
N ILE A 26 14.88 7.28 -5.89
CA ILE A 26 13.62 6.55 -6.10
C ILE A 26 13.89 5.39 -7.06
N TYR A 27 13.59 4.19 -6.61
CA TYR A 27 13.61 2.99 -7.45
C TYR A 27 12.20 2.72 -7.98
N GLY A 28 12.07 2.87 -9.28
CA GLY A 28 10.80 2.80 -10.02
C GLY A 28 10.53 4.08 -10.81
N SER A 29 9.83 3.94 -11.94
CA SER A 29 9.49 5.05 -12.84
C SER A 29 8.01 5.06 -13.23
N ASN A 30 7.15 4.36 -12.48
CA ASN A 30 5.71 4.40 -12.70
C ASN A 30 5.12 5.79 -12.39
N THR A 31 3.88 6.02 -12.75
CA THR A 31 3.20 7.32 -12.57
C THR A 31 3.23 7.79 -11.12
N GLN A 32 3.04 6.87 -10.18
CA GLN A 32 3.07 7.16 -8.74
C GLN A 32 4.44 7.65 -8.27
N CYS A 33 5.54 7.03 -8.76
CA CYS A 33 6.91 7.47 -8.46
C CYS A 33 7.16 8.89 -8.95
N ILE A 34 6.68 9.23 -10.15
CA ILE A 34 6.82 10.57 -10.74
C ILE A 34 6.01 11.61 -9.95
N GLU A 35 4.76 11.32 -9.63
CA GLU A 35 3.91 12.18 -8.84
C GLU A 35 4.44 12.37 -7.39
N PHE A 36 5.02 11.31 -6.81
CA PHE A 36 5.71 11.41 -5.55
C PHE A 36 6.92 12.33 -5.64
N ALA A 37 7.77 12.16 -6.67
CA ALA A 37 8.94 12.99 -6.90
C ALA A 37 8.58 14.48 -7.09
N GLN A 38 7.44 14.81 -7.70
CA GLN A 38 6.96 16.19 -7.90
C GLN A 38 6.68 16.94 -6.60
N LYS A 39 6.48 16.23 -5.50
CA LYS A 39 6.20 16.81 -4.17
C LYS A 39 7.43 17.03 -3.32
N LEU A 40 8.57 16.59 -3.84
CA LEU A 40 9.83 16.68 -3.13
C LEU A 40 10.59 17.93 -3.59
N GLU A 41 11.16 18.65 -2.65
CA GLU A 41 11.93 19.87 -2.91
C GLU A 41 13.42 19.58 -3.12
N GLU A 42 13.87 18.38 -2.72
CA GLU A 42 15.26 17.96 -2.80
C GLU A 42 15.64 17.43 -4.19
N ASN A 43 16.93 17.21 -4.41
CA ASN A 43 17.40 16.61 -5.65
C ASN A 43 17.02 15.14 -5.76
N VAL A 44 16.32 14.80 -6.83
CA VAL A 44 15.78 13.45 -7.08
C VAL A 44 16.59 12.74 -8.16
N ILE A 45 16.90 11.48 -7.89
CA ILE A 45 17.45 10.50 -8.82
C ILE A 45 16.43 9.38 -8.97
N ILE A 46 16.01 9.09 -10.18
CA ILE A 46 15.10 7.99 -10.47
C ILE A 46 15.89 6.87 -11.14
N ILE A 47 15.84 5.69 -10.55
CA ILE A 47 16.50 4.47 -11.03
C ILE A 47 15.44 3.47 -11.45
N ASP A 48 15.52 2.99 -12.70
CA ASP A 48 14.63 1.93 -13.19
C ASP A 48 15.30 1.13 -14.30
N ASP A 49 15.28 -0.19 -14.18
CA ASP A 49 15.90 -1.12 -15.15
C ASP A 49 15.18 -1.14 -16.49
N GLY A 50 13.87 -0.93 -16.47
CA GLY A 50 12.98 -0.93 -17.61
C GLY A 50 12.65 0.47 -18.15
N LEU A 51 13.50 1.46 -17.91
CA LEU A 51 13.23 2.85 -18.26
C LEU A 51 13.13 3.07 -19.77
N SER A 52 11.93 3.39 -20.26
CA SER A 52 11.72 3.78 -21.66
C SER A 52 12.27 5.18 -21.93
N GLU A 53 12.58 5.48 -23.20
CA GLU A 53 13.10 6.80 -23.57
C GLU A 53 12.07 7.92 -23.30
N GLU A 54 10.80 7.64 -23.50
CA GLU A 54 9.71 8.57 -23.20
C GLU A 54 9.68 8.93 -21.70
N ARG A 55 9.74 7.92 -20.81
CA ARG A 55 9.80 8.14 -19.36
C ARG A 55 11.08 8.86 -18.95
N ARG A 56 12.20 8.53 -19.58
CA ARG A 56 13.46 9.24 -19.36
C ARG A 56 13.32 10.73 -19.69
N MET A 57 12.74 11.08 -20.83
CA MET A 57 12.52 12.48 -21.21
C MET A 57 11.61 13.20 -20.20
N LEU A 58 10.56 12.54 -19.74
CA LEU A 58 9.64 13.08 -18.73
C LEU A 58 10.38 13.37 -17.40
N ILE A 59 11.19 12.43 -16.93
CA ILE A 59 11.99 12.58 -15.71
C ILE A 59 12.98 13.74 -15.85
N GLU A 60 13.71 13.79 -16.95
CA GLU A 60 14.69 14.84 -17.23
C GLU A 60 14.03 16.23 -17.42
N ALA A 61 12.82 16.29 -17.99
CA ALA A 61 12.04 17.52 -18.13
C ALA A 61 11.61 18.11 -16.76
N ASN A 62 11.32 17.25 -15.79
CA ASN A 62 11.03 17.68 -14.42
C ASN A 62 12.26 18.06 -13.60
N GLY A 63 13.43 17.92 -14.15
CA GLY A 63 14.60 18.35 -13.44
C GLY A 63 15.38 17.26 -12.73
N TRP A 64 14.98 16.02 -12.84
CA TRP A 64 15.60 14.91 -12.11
C TRP A 64 16.60 14.13 -12.95
N THR A 65 17.42 13.32 -12.29
CA THR A 65 18.38 12.44 -12.96
C THR A 65 17.78 11.07 -13.17
N ALA A 66 17.75 10.59 -14.41
CA ALA A 66 17.28 9.26 -14.78
C ALA A 66 18.46 8.29 -14.97
N ILE A 67 18.40 7.11 -14.35
CA ILE A 67 19.42 6.06 -14.42
C ILE A 67 18.75 4.73 -14.79
N SER A 68 19.25 4.05 -15.84
CA SER A 68 18.73 2.74 -16.23
C SER A 68 19.79 1.64 -16.29
N ARG A 69 21.05 2.00 -16.51
CA ARG A 69 22.18 1.07 -16.66
C ARG A 69 23.42 1.63 -15.95
N ASP A 70 24.42 0.79 -15.72
CA ASP A 70 25.68 1.17 -15.05
C ASP A 70 25.47 1.79 -13.66
N ARG A 71 24.51 1.25 -12.89
CA ARG A 71 24.12 1.76 -11.55
C ARG A 71 25.30 1.92 -10.63
N GLU A 72 26.19 0.92 -10.54
CA GLU A 72 27.34 0.88 -9.64
C GLU A 72 28.25 2.11 -9.85
N LYS A 73 28.59 2.38 -11.11
CA LYS A 73 29.47 3.50 -11.46
C LYS A 73 28.81 4.86 -11.16
N ILE A 74 27.52 4.99 -11.52
CA ILE A 74 26.79 6.25 -11.42
C ILE A 74 26.45 6.55 -9.96
N VAL A 75 25.91 5.56 -9.22
CA VAL A 75 25.61 5.68 -7.79
C VAL A 75 26.88 5.96 -7.01
N GLY A 76 27.96 5.22 -7.26
CA GLY A 76 29.24 5.45 -6.62
C GLY A 76 29.83 6.85 -6.89
N ALA A 77 29.64 7.42 -8.08
CA ALA A 77 30.09 8.76 -8.40
C ALA A 77 29.25 9.85 -7.73
N ILE A 78 27.91 9.69 -7.72
CA ILE A 78 26.98 10.65 -7.13
C ILE A 78 27.16 10.70 -5.61
N LEU A 79 27.17 9.56 -4.96
CA LEU A 79 27.18 9.48 -3.50
C LEU A 79 28.52 9.88 -2.84
N ARG A 80 29.58 10.09 -3.63
CA ARG A 80 30.87 10.56 -3.09
C ARG A 80 30.81 11.91 -2.38
N LYS A 81 29.79 12.74 -2.66
CA LYS A 81 29.67 14.11 -2.16
C LYS A 81 28.36 14.37 -1.42
N VAL A 82 27.62 13.33 -1.11
CA VAL A 82 26.31 13.40 -0.48
C VAL A 82 26.42 12.90 0.96
N ASN A 83 25.90 13.67 1.90
CA ASN A 83 25.91 13.29 3.32
C ASN A 83 24.66 12.53 3.74
N ILE A 84 23.51 12.84 3.12
CA ILE A 84 22.20 12.25 3.48
C ILE A 84 21.58 11.63 2.24
N VAL A 85 21.21 10.37 2.36
CA VAL A 85 20.51 9.63 1.32
C VAL A 85 19.15 9.17 1.84
N LYS A 86 18.09 9.52 1.10
CA LYS A 86 16.75 8.99 1.33
C LYS A 86 16.42 8.07 0.16
N LEU A 87 16.36 6.76 0.41
CA LEU A 87 16.03 5.75 -0.59
C LEU A 87 14.53 5.39 -0.50
N TYR A 88 13.85 5.43 -1.63
CA TYR A 88 12.46 5.00 -1.77
C TYR A 88 12.35 3.94 -2.86
N CYS A 89 12.01 2.72 -2.49
CA CYS A 89 11.79 1.59 -3.41
C CYS A 89 10.29 1.44 -3.63
N LEU A 90 9.77 1.95 -4.76
CA LEU A 90 8.34 2.16 -5.00
C LEU A 90 7.82 1.49 -6.29
N ARG A 91 8.51 0.47 -6.79
CA ARG A 91 7.99 -0.31 -7.93
C ARG A 91 6.74 -1.09 -7.53
N ASN A 92 5.90 -1.39 -8.53
CA ASN A 92 4.72 -2.25 -8.31
C ASN A 92 5.12 -3.71 -8.02
N GLU A 93 6.26 -4.16 -8.56
CA GLU A 93 6.84 -5.46 -8.25
C GLU A 93 7.57 -5.41 -6.91
N GLU A 94 6.86 -5.70 -5.85
CA GLU A 94 7.32 -5.53 -4.45
C GLU A 94 8.60 -6.30 -4.13
N GLU A 95 8.75 -7.53 -4.66
CA GLU A 95 9.96 -8.34 -4.48
C GLU A 95 11.23 -7.66 -4.99
N ARG A 96 11.10 -6.90 -6.08
CA ARG A 96 12.23 -6.14 -6.63
C ARG A 96 12.62 -4.96 -5.76
N ASN A 97 11.67 -4.40 -5.01
CA ASN A 97 11.94 -3.29 -4.09
C ASN A 97 12.89 -3.72 -2.97
N THR A 98 12.63 -4.87 -2.38
CA THR A 98 13.47 -5.43 -1.32
C THR A 98 14.87 -5.78 -1.83
N ALA A 99 14.95 -6.49 -2.97
CA ALA A 99 16.21 -6.84 -3.61
C ALA A 99 17.06 -5.60 -3.96
N PHE A 100 16.43 -4.57 -4.53
CA PHE A 100 17.13 -3.33 -4.85
C PHE A 100 17.59 -2.57 -3.61
N ALA A 101 16.80 -2.53 -2.54
CA ALA A 101 17.21 -1.89 -1.29
C ALA A 101 18.50 -2.53 -0.75
N TRP A 102 18.60 -3.84 -0.74
CA TRP A 102 19.83 -4.57 -0.37
C TRP A 102 21.00 -4.29 -1.29
N GLU A 103 20.78 -4.35 -2.60
CA GLU A 103 21.83 -4.01 -3.59
C GLU A 103 22.36 -2.59 -3.33
N PHE A 104 21.48 -1.63 -3.13
CA PHE A 104 21.84 -0.22 -2.88
C PHE A 104 22.62 -0.06 -1.58
N LEU A 105 22.20 -0.69 -0.49
CA LEU A 105 22.89 -0.65 0.79
C LEU A 105 24.31 -1.23 0.68
N ASN A 106 24.47 -2.35 -0.02
CA ASN A 106 25.78 -2.94 -0.28
C ASN A 106 26.68 -2.03 -1.12
N LEU A 107 26.14 -1.37 -2.14
CA LEU A 107 26.89 -0.40 -2.97
C LEU A 107 27.36 0.83 -2.17
N THR A 108 26.62 1.19 -1.13
CA THR A 108 26.92 2.39 -0.32
C THR A 108 27.75 2.10 0.92
N GLU A 109 27.93 0.83 1.28
CA GLU A 109 28.58 0.41 2.52
C GLU A 109 30.01 0.99 2.69
N SER A 110 30.84 0.93 1.65
CA SER A 110 32.20 1.43 1.69
C SER A 110 32.26 2.95 1.94
N GLN A 111 31.29 3.70 1.43
CA GLN A 111 31.18 5.14 1.59
C GLN A 111 30.64 5.50 2.98
N ARG A 112 29.73 4.70 3.49
CA ARG A 112 29.21 4.80 4.86
C ARG A 112 30.34 4.54 5.88
N LYS A 113 31.08 3.44 5.74
CA LYS A 113 32.23 3.13 6.59
C LYS A 113 33.31 4.19 6.53
N ALA A 114 33.50 4.86 5.39
CA ALA A 114 34.44 5.99 5.25
C ALA A 114 33.91 7.32 5.82
N GLY A 115 32.68 7.34 6.40
CA GLY A 115 32.06 8.54 6.97
C GLY A 115 31.65 9.59 5.93
N LYS A 116 31.62 9.24 4.63
CA LYS A 116 31.19 10.14 3.54
C LYS A 116 29.68 10.31 3.50
N ILE A 117 28.94 9.23 3.72
CA ILE A 117 27.49 9.26 3.90
C ILE A 117 27.22 9.16 5.40
N ARG A 118 26.59 10.18 5.97
CA ARG A 118 26.28 10.25 7.40
C ARG A 118 24.96 9.61 7.75
N LYS A 119 23.98 9.69 6.83
CA LYS A 119 22.64 9.19 7.09
C LYS A 119 22.04 8.53 5.85
N ILE A 120 21.51 7.32 6.02
CA ILE A 120 20.71 6.60 5.01
C ILE A 120 19.39 6.20 5.65
N THR A 121 18.29 6.64 5.05
CA THR A 121 16.94 6.19 5.39
C THR A 121 16.35 5.44 4.19
N VAL A 122 15.72 4.32 4.43
CA VAL A 122 15.15 3.44 3.40
C VAL A 122 13.66 3.30 3.61
N THR A 123 12.87 3.52 2.56
CA THR A 123 11.44 3.22 2.53
C THR A 123 11.18 2.19 1.44
N ILE A 124 10.59 1.07 1.79
CA ILE A 124 10.36 -0.06 0.89
C ILE A 124 8.87 -0.32 0.80
N LEU A 125 8.33 -0.26 -0.40
CA LEU A 125 6.99 -0.75 -0.67
C LEU A 125 7.05 -2.27 -0.83
N ALA A 126 6.54 -3.00 0.15
CA ALA A 126 6.57 -4.45 0.16
C ALA A 126 5.44 -5.05 1.00
N ASN A 127 5.12 -6.30 0.74
CA ASN A 127 4.24 -7.10 1.59
C ASN A 127 4.96 -7.40 2.92
N MET A 128 4.42 -6.90 4.02
CA MET A 128 5.01 -7.14 5.36
C MET A 128 5.09 -8.62 5.72
N ALA A 129 4.14 -9.43 5.25
CA ALA A 129 4.15 -10.87 5.48
C ALA A 129 5.21 -11.63 4.66
N ALA A 130 5.68 -11.04 3.54
CA ALA A 130 6.70 -11.64 2.68
C ALA A 130 8.13 -11.14 2.98
N VAL A 131 8.26 -10.08 3.77
CA VAL A 131 9.57 -9.56 4.20
C VAL A 131 9.90 -10.14 5.56
N ASP A 132 10.93 -10.97 5.62
CA ASP A 132 11.45 -11.41 6.91
C ASP A 132 11.97 -10.17 7.67
N GLY A 133 11.40 -9.90 8.84
CA GLY A 133 11.82 -8.79 9.68
C GLY A 133 13.31 -8.90 10.08
N SER A 134 13.90 -10.12 10.03
CA SER A 134 15.33 -10.34 10.23
C SER A 134 16.19 -9.77 9.10
N ASP A 135 15.65 -9.65 7.90
CA ASP A 135 16.37 -9.15 6.73
C ASP A 135 16.90 -7.72 6.94
N PHE A 136 16.19 -6.90 7.72
CA PHE A 136 16.57 -5.52 8.02
C PHE A 136 16.84 -5.28 9.51
N GLN A 137 17.01 -6.36 10.30
CA GLN A 137 17.49 -6.21 11.67
C GLN A 137 18.98 -5.82 11.63
N LYS A 138 19.32 -4.77 12.36
CA LYS A 138 20.71 -4.38 12.58
C LYS A 138 21.40 -5.50 13.34
N THR A 139 22.17 -6.33 12.65
CA THR A 139 23.18 -7.16 13.30
C THR A 139 24.27 -6.26 13.86
N GLU A 140 24.81 -6.57 15.03
CA GLU A 140 25.94 -5.83 15.62
C GLU A 140 27.05 -5.66 14.57
N GLY A 141 27.36 -4.40 14.22
CA GLY A 141 28.34 -4.05 13.20
C GLY A 141 27.79 -3.71 11.80
N HIS A 142 26.49 -3.76 11.56
CA HIS A 142 25.88 -3.35 10.30
C HIS A 142 25.49 -1.87 10.34
N ASP A 143 26.43 -0.99 10.01
CA ASP A 143 26.22 0.46 9.92
C ASP A 143 25.66 0.93 8.56
N GLY A 144 24.98 0.03 7.81
CA GLY A 144 24.54 0.29 6.43
C GLY A 144 23.43 1.33 6.30
N TYR A 145 22.59 1.49 7.31
CA TYR A 145 21.44 2.42 7.29
C TYR A 145 21.05 2.90 8.70
N ASP A 146 20.32 4.01 8.77
CA ASP A 146 19.83 4.59 10.04
C ASP A 146 18.42 4.10 10.36
N SER A 147 17.57 3.99 9.34
CA SER A 147 16.20 3.47 9.49
C SER A 147 15.71 2.79 8.22
N VAL A 148 14.90 1.75 8.38
CA VAL A 148 14.11 1.12 7.32
C VAL A 148 12.63 1.20 7.70
N LEU A 149 11.81 1.66 6.76
CA LEU A 149 10.36 1.67 6.85
C LEU A 149 9.80 0.78 5.74
N ILE A 150 9.12 -0.28 6.12
CA ILE A 150 8.37 -1.13 5.18
C ILE A 150 6.94 -0.60 5.13
N VAL A 151 6.44 -0.36 3.92
CA VAL A 151 5.09 0.12 3.66
C VAL A 151 4.32 -0.95 2.90
N ASP A 152 3.32 -1.54 3.55
CA ASP A 152 2.38 -2.46 2.93
C ASP A 152 1.12 -1.70 2.50
N LYS A 153 0.86 -1.66 1.20
CA LYS A 153 -0.30 -0.95 0.65
C LYS A 153 -1.63 -1.54 1.12
N ALA A 154 -1.74 -2.86 1.20
CA ALA A 154 -2.97 -3.51 1.63
C ALA A 154 -3.30 -3.18 3.09
N TYR A 155 -2.28 -3.25 3.97
CA TYR A 155 -2.40 -2.82 5.35
C TYR A 155 -2.80 -1.34 5.47
N MET A 156 -2.20 -0.46 4.64
CA MET A 156 -2.54 0.97 4.62
C MET A 156 -3.97 1.23 4.16
N VAL A 157 -4.50 0.44 3.20
CA VAL A 157 -5.92 0.50 2.80
C VAL A 157 -6.82 0.19 3.99
N ALA A 158 -6.57 -0.91 4.70
CA ALA A 158 -7.36 -1.31 5.86
C ALA A 158 -7.30 -0.26 6.98
N LYS A 159 -6.13 0.26 7.28
CA LYS A 159 -5.94 1.32 8.27
C LYS A 159 -6.68 2.60 7.89
N THR A 160 -6.63 2.98 6.63
CA THR A 160 -7.33 4.16 6.10
C THR A 160 -8.85 3.98 6.19
N LEU A 161 -9.35 2.77 5.83
CA LEU A 161 -10.76 2.42 5.98
C LEU A 161 -11.24 2.63 7.41
N VAL A 162 -10.59 1.98 8.38
CA VAL A 162 -10.96 2.07 9.81
C VAL A 162 -10.91 3.51 10.32
N SER A 163 -9.97 4.33 9.83
CA SER A 163 -9.86 5.73 10.23
C SER A 163 -10.99 6.62 9.71
N HIS A 164 -11.44 6.38 8.46
CA HIS A 164 -12.48 7.20 7.81
C HIS A 164 -13.89 6.69 8.07
N MET A 165 -14.04 5.37 8.10
CA MET A 165 -15.28 4.67 8.32
C MET A 165 -15.12 3.72 9.53
N PRO A 166 -14.99 4.26 10.76
CA PRO A 166 -14.81 3.40 11.93
C PRO A 166 -16.02 2.49 12.15
N PRO A 167 -15.82 1.19 12.47
CA PRO A 167 -16.88 0.22 12.66
C PRO A 167 -17.98 0.65 13.62
N CYS A 168 -17.65 1.43 14.65
CA CYS A 168 -18.61 1.94 15.63
C CYS A 168 -19.66 2.89 15.05
N LYS A 169 -19.50 3.37 13.81
CA LYS A 169 -20.52 4.17 13.12
C LYS A 169 -21.57 3.34 12.39
N ALA A 170 -21.31 2.05 12.24
CA ALA A 170 -22.19 1.13 11.54
C ALA A 170 -23.06 0.28 12.47
N ILE A 171 -23.00 0.54 13.78
CA ILE A 171 -23.78 -0.17 14.79
C ILE A 171 -24.29 0.84 15.82
N ASP A 172 -25.49 0.60 16.34
CA ASP A 172 -26.10 1.41 17.38
C ASP A 172 -25.72 0.89 18.78
N PHE A 173 -25.67 1.80 19.75
CA PHE A 173 -25.34 1.49 21.13
C PHE A 173 -26.46 1.95 22.08
N SER A 174 -26.76 1.10 23.06
CA SER A 174 -27.62 1.44 24.16
C SER A 174 -27.02 2.55 25.04
N CYS A 175 -27.83 3.08 25.95
CA CYS A 175 -27.36 4.05 26.97
C CYS A 175 -26.24 3.48 27.88
N ASN A 176 -26.06 2.19 27.96
CA ASN A 176 -24.99 1.51 28.70
C ASN A 176 -23.76 1.18 27.84
N TYR A 177 -23.63 1.77 26.66
CA TYR A 177 -22.56 1.53 25.68
C TYR A 177 -22.44 0.07 25.22
N THR A 178 -23.55 -0.69 25.31
CA THR A 178 -23.65 -2.05 24.80
C THR A 178 -24.22 -1.99 23.38
N ALA A 179 -23.61 -2.71 22.45
CA ALA A 179 -24.14 -2.82 21.09
C ALA A 179 -25.51 -3.50 21.09
N ASP A 180 -26.41 -3.09 20.24
CA ASP A 180 -27.78 -3.56 20.18
C ASP A 180 -27.94 -4.89 19.45
N HIS A 181 -26.95 -5.25 18.61
CA HIS A 181 -26.88 -6.53 17.89
C HIS A 181 -25.45 -6.94 17.56
N ASP A 182 -25.27 -8.10 16.94
CA ASP A 182 -23.96 -8.57 16.47
C ASP A 182 -23.49 -7.75 15.27
N PHE A 183 -22.22 -7.34 15.29
CA PHE A 183 -21.62 -6.57 14.18
C PHE A 183 -21.30 -7.48 12.99
N ARG A 184 -21.97 -7.26 11.86
CA ARG A 184 -21.94 -8.11 10.68
C ARG A 184 -21.23 -7.44 9.52
N VAL A 185 -20.17 -8.06 9.05
CA VAL A 185 -19.32 -7.55 7.97
C VAL A 185 -19.41 -8.46 6.74
N ALA A 186 -19.69 -7.92 5.58
CA ALA A 186 -19.54 -8.62 4.31
C ALA A 186 -18.29 -8.13 3.57
N ILE A 187 -17.43 -9.06 3.15
CA ILE A 187 -16.22 -8.77 2.36
C ILE A 187 -16.35 -9.40 0.98
N ILE A 188 -16.22 -8.59 -0.06
CA ILE A 188 -16.32 -8.99 -1.46
C ILE A 188 -14.96 -8.83 -2.11
N GLY A 189 -14.30 -9.96 -2.41
CA GLY A 189 -12.89 -10.05 -2.78
C GLY A 189 -12.00 -10.29 -1.57
N PHE A 190 -11.30 -11.43 -1.53
CA PHE A 190 -10.50 -11.86 -0.39
C PHE A 190 -9.01 -12.00 -0.68
N GLY A 191 -8.52 -11.34 -1.73
CA GLY A 191 -7.10 -11.13 -1.94
C GLY A 191 -6.47 -10.28 -0.83
N ARG A 192 -5.22 -9.87 -0.99
CA ARG A 192 -4.46 -9.13 0.04
C ARG A 192 -5.23 -7.97 0.71
N ILE A 193 -5.93 -7.14 -0.08
CA ILE A 193 -6.72 -6.04 0.49
C ILE A 193 -7.84 -6.57 1.39
N GLY A 194 -8.61 -7.57 0.92
CA GLY A 194 -9.71 -8.15 1.70
C GLY A 194 -9.25 -8.80 2.99
N GLN A 195 -8.09 -9.47 2.97
CA GLN A 195 -7.47 -10.08 4.16
C GLN A 195 -7.07 -9.03 5.19
N GLU A 196 -6.39 -7.95 4.79
CA GLU A 196 -6.01 -6.87 5.68
C GLU A 196 -7.24 -6.09 6.20
N VAL A 197 -8.25 -5.90 5.36
CA VAL A 197 -9.53 -5.29 5.76
C VAL A 197 -10.23 -6.16 6.81
N LEU A 198 -10.29 -7.49 6.62
CA LEU A 198 -10.85 -8.40 7.64
C LEU A 198 -10.12 -8.24 8.97
N LYS A 199 -8.79 -8.30 8.98
CA LYS A 199 -7.98 -8.10 10.19
C LYS A 199 -8.27 -6.76 10.86
N GLY A 200 -8.28 -5.69 10.08
CA GLY A 200 -8.56 -4.35 10.59
C GLY A 200 -9.96 -4.21 11.20
N LEU A 201 -10.98 -4.76 10.54
CA LEU A 201 -12.36 -4.72 11.04
C LEU A 201 -12.56 -5.67 12.22
N TYR A 202 -11.92 -6.84 12.24
CA TYR A 202 -11.97 -7.77 13.37
C TYR A 202 -11.44 -7.12 14.65
N ILE A 203 -10.26 -6.47 14.57
CA ILE A 203 -9.64 -5.81 15.73
C ILE A 203 -10.49 -4.61 16.21
N ASN A 204 -11.06 -3.82 15.31
CA ASN A 204 -11.76 -2.59 15.65
C ASN A 204 -13.29 -2.74 15.76
N GLY A 205 -13.81 -3.92 15.46
CA GLY A 205 -15.24 -4.26 15.51
C GLY A 205 -15.66 -5.10 16.73
N GLN A 206 -14.83 -5.14 17.77
CA GLN A 206 -15.13 -5.84 19.02
C GLN A 206 -15.92 -4.90 19.95
N PHE A 207 -17.22 -5.10 20.07
CA PHE A 207 -18.09 -4.26 20.89
C PHE A 207 -18.68 -5.03 22.06
N LEU A 208 -18.86 -4.37 23.19
CA LEU A 208 -19.49 -4.97 24.35
C LEU A 208 -20.93 -5.37 24.00
N GLY A 209 -21.29 -6.64 24.26
CA GLY A 209 -22.62 -7.18 23.98
C GLY A 209 -22.83 -7.62 22.52
N SER A 210 -21.81 -7.54 21.67
CA SER A 210 -21.84 -7.93 20.27
C SER A 210 -20.79 -8.98 19.96
N LYS A 211 -21.08 -9.89 19.06
CA LYS A 211 -20.10 -10.75 18.40
C LYS A 211 -19.76 -10.18 17.05
N PHE A 212 -18.47 -10.24 16.69
CA PHE A 212 -18.05 -9.96 15.32
C PHE A 212 -18.44 -11.13 14.43
N LYS A 213 -19.16 -10.84 13.34
CA LYS A 213 -19.52 -11.84 12.33
C LYS A 213 -19.05 -11.38 10.97
N ALA A 214 -18.50 -12.29 10.16
CA ALA A 214 -18.08 -11.97 8.81
C ALA A 214 -18.58 -13.00 7.80
N THR A 215 -19.02 -12.49 6.64
CA THR A 215 -19.25 -13.30 5.45
C THR A 215 -18.36 -12.83 4.32
N ILE A 216 -17.67 -13.76 3.69
CA ILE A 216 -16.64 -13.48 2.69
C ILE A 216 -17.05 -14.10 1.37
N PHE A 217 -16.96 -13.32 0.29
CA PHE A 217 -17.28 -13.76 -1.06
C PHE A 217 -16.05 -13.60 -1.96
N ASP A 218 -15.47 -14.70 -2.40
CA ASP A 218 -14.37 -14.69 -3.35
C ASP A 218 -14.41 -15.96 -4.21
N ARG A 219 -13.95 -15.86 -5.47
CA ARG A 219 -13.88 -17.02 -6.39
C ARG A 219 -12.83 -18.06 -5.95
N ASN A 220 -11.84 -17.64 -5.19
CA ASN A 220 -10.72 -18.45 -4.76
C ASN A 220 -10.62 -18.49 -3.22
N TYR A 221 -11.75 -18.39 -2.53
CA TYR A 221 -11.81 -18.23 -1.08
C TYR A 221 -10.96 -19.26 -0.32
N SER A 222 -11.09 -20.55 -0.66
CA SER A 222 -10.41 -21.63 0.05
C SER A 222 -8.88 -21.47 0.03
N ASN A 223 -8.31 -21.09 -1.12
CA ASN A 223 -6.87 -20.87 -1.24
C ASN A 223 -6.43 -19.59 -0.50
N GLU A 224 -7.20 -18.52 -0.62
CA GLU A 224 -6.89 -17.25 0.04
C GLU A 224 -6.98 -17.37 1.57
N ALA A 225 -7.97 -18.11 2.08
CA ALA A 225 -8.13 -18.38 3.51
C ALA A 225 -6.98 -19.28 4.03
N ALA A 226 -6.60 -20.31 3.28
CA ALA A 226 -5.46 -21.16 3.62
C ALA A 226 -4.14 -20.36 3.67
N PHE A 227 -3.93 -19.46 2.70
CA PHE A 227 -2.76 -18.59 2.70
C PHE A 227 -2.76 -17.65 3.91
N LEU A 228 -3.89 -17.01 4.23
CA LEU A 228 -4.00 -16.13 5.38
C LEU A 228 -3.69 -16.84 6.70
N THR A 229 -4.21 -18.03 6.92
CA THR A 229 -3.96 -18.83 8.12
C THR A 229 -2.53 -19.35 8.19
N GLN A 230 -1.91 -19.67 7.06
CA GLN A 230 -0.50 -20.05 7.01
C GLN A 230 0.43 -18.88 7.43
N MET A 231 0.11 -17.67 6.96
CA MET A 231 0.90 -16.47 7.26
C MET A 231 0.61 -15.88 8.64
N ASN A 232 -0.53 -16.21 9.23
CA ASN A 232 -0.97 -15.73 10.54
C ASN A 232 -1.55 -16.92 11.35
N PRO A 233 -0.69 -17.82 11.85
CA PRO A 233 -1.15 -19.05 12.55
C PRO A 233 -2.06 -18.76 13.74
N GLU A 234 -1.86 -17.63 14.42
CA GLU A 234 -2.68 -17.17 15.53
C GLU A 234 -4.12 -16.84 15.15
N MET A 235 -4.37 -16.60 13.87
CA MET A 235 -5.72 -16.40 13.35
C MET A 235 -6.46 -17.71 13.05
N TYR A 236 -5.75 -18.83 12.98
CA TYR A 236 -6.36 -20.11 12.64
C TYR A 236 -7.47 -20.49 13.62
N ASP A 237 -7.23 -20.39 14.90
CA ASP A 237 -8.21 -20.68 15.93
C ASP A 237 -9.42 -19.74 15.86
N ASN A 238 -9.21 -18.48 15.47
CA ASN A 238 -10.26 -17.49 15.27
C ASN A 238 -11.08 -17.73 14.00
N PHE A 239 -10.47 -18.32 12.95
CA PHE A 239 -11.19 -18.72 11.72
C PHE A 239 -11.99 -20.01 11.90
N LEU A 240 -11.73 -20.79 12.93
CA LEU A 240 -12.60 -21.89 13.36
C LEU A 240 -13.84 -21.38 14.11
N ASP A 241 -13.88 -20.11 14.48
CA ASP A 241 -15.08 -19.48 14.99
C ASP A 241 -16.17 -19.56 13.90
N PRO A 242 -17.32 -20.21 14.16
CA PRO A 242 -18.41 -20.32 13.19
C PRO A 242 -19.00 -18.97 12.74
N GLU A 243 -18.52 -17.89 13.31
CA GLU A 243 -18.97 -16.54 12.99
C GLU A 243 -18.26 -15.93 11.75
N ILE A 244 -17.16 -16.55 11.24
CA ILE A 244 -16.50 -16.13 10.00
C ILE A 244 -16.70 -17.20 8.92
N ASN A 245 -17.53 -16.90 7.92
CA ASN A 245 -17.89 -17.83 6.86
C ASN A 245 -17.45 -17.31 5.49
N GLY A 246 -16.92 -18.20 4.65
CA GLY A 246 -16.51 -17.86 3.30
C GLY A 246 -17.20 -18.71 2.24
N PHE A 247 -17.40 -18.10 1.09
CA PHE A 247 -18.09 -18.71 -0.04
C PHE A 247 -17.30 -18.50 -1.33
N GLU A 248 -17.05 -19.61 -2.03
CA GLU A 248 -16.47 -19.58 -3.38
C GLU A 248 -17.55 -19.16 -4.39
N THR A 249 -17.67 -17.85 -4.57
CA THR A 249 -18.64 -17.29 -5.50
C THR A 249 -18.20 -15.94 -6.06
N GLU A 250 -18.70 -15.61 -7.23
CA GLU A 250 -18.56 -14.25 -7.76
C GLU A 250 -19.58 -13.32 -7.09
N ALA A 251 -19.23 -12.03 -7.04
CA ALA A 251 -20.13 -10.97 -6.58
C ALA A 251 -21.24 -10.69 -7.64
N ALA A 252 -21.88 -11.72 -8.10
CA ALA A 252 -22.96 -11.68 -9.09
C ALA A 252 -23.77 -12.97 -9.01
N GLY A 253 -25.03 -12.90 -9.34
CA GLY A 253 -25.92 -14.05 -9.37
C GLY A 253 -26.74 -14.27 -8.08
N ASN A 254 -27.77 -15.10 -8.20
CA ASN A 254 -28.78 -15.24 -7.16
C ASN A 254 -28.20 -15.75 -5.83
N GLN A 255 -27.29 -16.71 -5.88
CA GLN A 255 -26.69 -17.29 -4.68
C GLN A 255 -25.93 -16.25 -3.83
N PHE A 256 -25.20 -15.34 -4.47
CA PHE A 256 -24.52 -14.24 -3.77
C PHE A 256 -25.54 -13.32 -3.08
N TYR A 257 -26.56 -12.87 -3.81
CA TYR A 257 -27.55 -11.95 -3.27
C TYR A 257 -28.44 -12.59 -2.20
N ASP A 258 -28.80 -13.86 -2.33
CA ASP A 258 -29.57 -14.57 -1.31
C ASP A 258 -28.80 -14.65 0.01
N ARG A 259 -27.52 -15.03 -0.03
CA ARG A 259 -26.67 -15.06 1.16
C ARG A 259 -26.46 -13.67 1.76
N LEU A 260 -26.25 -12.64 0.93
CA LEU A 260 -26.09 -11.27 1.40
C LEU A 260 -27.36 -10.77 2.11
N ARG A 261 -28.54 -11.13 1.61
CA ARG A 261 -29.84 -10.81 2.21
C ARG A 261 -30.04 -11.54 3.54
N GLU A 262 -29.72 -12.83 3.61
CA GLU A 262 -29.84 -13.64 4.83
C GLU A 262 -28.89 -13.15 5.94
N PHE A 263 -27.70 -12.74 5.56
CA PHE A 263 -26.69 -12.24 6.49
C PHE A 263 -27.02 -10.85 7.03
N CYS A 264 -27.69 -10.00 6.27
CA CYS A 264 -28.03 -8.61 6.64
C CYS A 264 -26.81 -7.83 7.19
N PRO A 265 -25.78 -7.55 6.38
CA PRO A 265 -24.56 -6.92 6.87
C PRO A 265 -24.79 -5.47 7.28
N ASP A 266 -24.14 -5.04 8.37
CA ASP A 266 -24.05 -3.64 8.80
C ASP A 266 -22.96 -2.89 8.01
N TYR A 267 -21.98 -3.65 7.52
CA TYR A 267 -20.79 -3.13 6.88
C TYR A 267 -20.39 -3.99 5.68
N VAL A 268 -20.21 -3.38 4.52
CA VAL A 268 -19.82 -4.08 3.29
C VAL A 268 -18.54 -3.47 2.74
N CYS A 269 -17.51 -4.30 2.57
CA CYS A 269 -16.24 -3.92 1.95
C CYS A 269 -16.06 -4.61 0.60
N ILE A 270 -15.76 -3.84 -0.44
CA ILE A 270 -15.53 -4.35 -1.78
C ILE A 270 -14.05 -4.19 -2.12
N CYS A 271 -13.34 -5.32 -2.21
CA CYS A 271 -11.89 -5.44 -2.19
C CYS A 271 -11.35 -6.23 -3.39
N THR A 272 -11.95 -6.12 -4.59
CA THR A 272 -11.56 -6.95 -5.74
C THR A 272 -10.23 -6.54 -6.41
N GLY A 273 -9.60 -5.47 -5.94
CA GLY A 273 -8.36 -4.95 -6.49
C GLY A 273 -8.52 -4.06 -7.74
N ASP A 274 -9.70 -4.02 -8.34
CA ASP A 274 -10.03 -3.20 -9.52
C ASP A 274 -11.06 -2.14 -9.15
N GLY A 275 -10.67 -0.86 -9.21
CA GLY A 275 -11.51 0.25 -8.78
C GLY A 275 -12.81 0.39 -9.60
N LEU A 276 -12.78 0.13 -10.92
CA LEU A 276 -14.00 0.19 -11.75
C LEU A 276 -14.96 -0.95 -11.42
N LYS A 277 -14.40 -2.16 -11.20
CA LYS A 277 -15.18 -3.32 -10.79
C LYS A 277 -15.77 -3.10 -9.40
N ASN A 278 -15.00 -2.58 -8.45
CA ASN A 278 -15.48 -2.25 -7.11
C ASN A 278 -16.65 -1.27 -7.18
N ARG A 279 -16.52 -0.18 -7.94
CA ARG A 279 -17.58 0.81 -8.12
C ARG A 279 -18.87 0.20 -8.66
N ARG A 280 -18.76 -0.67 -9.66
CA ARG A 280 -19.94 -1.36 -10.23
C ARG A 280 -20.61 -2.25 -9.19
N ILE A 281 -19.85 -3.08 -8.49
CA ILE A 281 -20.35 -3.96 -7.44
C ILE A 281 -20.99 -3.14 -6.31
N ALA A 282 -20.37 -2.04 -5.89
CA ALA A 282 -20.91 -1.14 -4.86
C ALA A 282 -22.31 -0.64 -5.24
N ASN A 283 -22.49 -0.13 -6.45
CA ASN A 283 -23.78 0.36 -6.93
C ASN A 283 -24.85 -0.74 -6.99
N GLU A 284 -24.47 -1.94 -7.42
CA GLU A 284 -25.38 -3.09 -7.48
C GLU A 284 -25.80 -3.55 -6.07
N VAL A 285 -24.83 -3.71 -5.16
CA VAL A 285 -25.06 -4.11 -3.76
C VAL A 285 -25.90 -3.06 -3.03
N LYS A 286 -25.59 -1.78 -3.20
CA LYS A 286 -26.36 -0.66 -2.63
C LYS A 286 -27.82 -0.73 -3.06
N SER A 287 -28.06 -0.88 -4.36
CA SER A 287 -29.41 -0.96 -4.91
C SER A 287 -30.16 -2.19 -4.41
N PHE A 288 -29.46 -3.31 -4.22
CA PHE A 288 -30.02 -4.55 -3.70
C PHE A 288 -30.39 -4.42 -2.21
N LEU A 289 -29.47 -3.97 -1.36
CA LEU A 289 -29.70 -3.83 0.09
C LEU A 289 -30.81 -2.82 0.37
N LYS A 290 -30.82 -1.69 -0.36
CA LYS A 290 -31.91 -0.71 -0.25
C LYS A 290 -33.29 -1.30 -0.56
N ARG A 291 -33.42 -2.12 -1.61
CA ARG A 291 -34.68 -2.81 -1.96
C ARG A 291 -35.11 -3.82 -0.89
N ASN A 292 -34.17 -4.37 -0.15
CA ASN A 292 -34.45 -5.33 0.93
C ASN A 292 -34.51 -4.67 2.33
N HIS A 293 -34.51 -3.34 2.40
CA HIS A 293 -34.59 -2.57 3.64
C HIS A 293 -33.44 -2.87 4.63
N VAL A 294 -32.26 -3.22 4.12
CA VAL A 294 -31.05 -3.43 4.92
C VAL A 294 -30.22 -2.15 4.87
N ALA A 295 -30.01 -1.53 6.04
CA ALA A 295 -29.11 -0.41 6.20
C ALA A 295 -27.67 -0.94 6.35
N SER A 296 -26.77 -0.50 5.49
CA SER A 296 -25.36 -0.92 5.51
C SER A 296 -24.44 0.20 5.09
N SER A 297 -23.29 0.31 5.73
CA SER A 297 -22.17 1.13 5.25
C SER A 297 -21.43 0.38 4.15
N ILE A 298 -21.30 0.98 2.96
CA ILE A 298 -20.64 0.34 1.81
C ILE A 298 -19.35 1.08 1.48
N CYS A 299 -18.24 0.34 1.43
CA CYS A 299 -16.90 0.85 1.23
C CYS A 299 -16.20 0.20 0.05
N GLU A 300 -15.60 1.00 -0.83
CA GLU A 300 -14.73 0.55 -1.90
C GLU A 300 -13.28 0.63 -1.45
N CYS A 301 -12.59 -0.52 -1.38
CA CYS A 301 -11.21 -0.63 -0.91
C CYS A 301 -10.29 -0.94 -2.08
N THR A 302 -9.43 0.01 -2.46
CA THR A 302 -8.45 -0.14 -3.55
C THR A 302 -7.11 0.43 -3.16
N TYR A 303 -6.06 0.05 -3.88
CA TYR A 303 -4.74 0.66 -3.71
C TYR A 303 -4.73 2.15 -4.05
N ASP A 304 -5.61 2.61 -4.93
CA ASP A 304 -5.75 4.04 -5.26
C ASP A 304 -6.18 4.88 -4.05
N SER A 305 -6.90 4.27 -3.11
CA SER A 305 -7.29 4.89 -1.84
C SER A 305 -6.09 5.38 -1.04
N VAL A 306 -5.02 4.57 -1.00
CA VAL A 306 -3.76 4.90 -0.31
C VAL A 306 -2.94 5.91 -1.08
N ASP A 307 -2.88 5.74 -2.40
CA ASP A 307 -2.10 6.62 -3.27
C ASP A 307 -2.57 8.07 -3.20
N ILE A 308 -3.87 8.31 -3.04
CA ILE A 308 -4.42 9.66 -2.84
C ILE A 308 -3.92 10.28 -1.52
N HIS A 309 -3.87 9.51 -0.44
CA HIS A 309 -3.35 9.99 0.83
C HIS A 309 -1.84 10.23 0.81
N MET A 310 -1.08 9.37 0.16
CA MET A 310 0.36 9.57 -0.03
C MET A 310 0.65 10.77 -0.94
N ARG A 311 -0.20 11.03 -1.92
CA ARG A 311 -0.07 12.16 -2.85
C ARG A 311 -0.26 13.51 -2.19
N ASN A 312 -1.15 13.65 -1.24
CA ASN A 312 -1.58 14.97 -0.80
C ASN A 312 -0.90 15.48 0.45
N GLY A 313 -0.18 14.64 1.25
CA GLY A 313 0.45 15.09 2.51
C GLY A 313 -0.47 15.93 3.42
N LYS A 314 -1.60 16.36 2.87
CA LYS A 314 -2.77 16.98 3.48
C LYS A 314 -3.98 16.18 3.07
N ILE A 315 -4.78 15.80 4.03
CA ILE A 315 -6.09 15.17 3.85
C ILE A 315 -6.99 16.19 3.16
N GLU A 316 -6.86 16.35 1.85
CA GLU A 316 -7.96 16.94 1.08
C GLU A 316 -9.02 15.86 0.98
N LYS A 317 -10.23 16.21 1.50
CA LYS A 317 -11.44 15.41 1.49
C LYS A 317 -11.88 15.08 0.05
N LYS A 318 -11.16 14.24 -0.65
CA LYS A 318 -11.71 13.46 -1.75
C LYS A 318 -11.96 12.08 -1.19
N GLU A 319 -13.22 11.84 -0.89
CA GLU A 319 -13.79 10.60 -0.37
C GLU A 319 -13.43 9.45 -1.31
N THR A 320 -12.34 8.78 -1.01
CA THR A 320 -11.91 7.56 -1.71
C THR A 320 -12.68 6.34 -1.23
N PHE A 321 -13.25 6.45 -0.05
CA PHE A 321 -14.33 5.60 0.41
C PHE A 321 -15.60 6.41 0.21
N VAL A 322 -16.49 5.98 -0.67
CA VAL A 322 -17.82 6.59 -0.80
C VAL A 322 -18.67 6.03 0.33
N PRO A 323 -18.81 6.74 1.46
CA PRO A 323 -19.80 6.33 2.43
C PRO A 323 -21.16 6.51 1.77
N ASP A 324 -22.00 5.54 1.99
CA ASP A 324 -23.39 5.71 1.67
C ASP A 324 -24.01 6.70 2.65
N MET A 325 -24.46 7.86 2.16
CA MET A 325 -25.31 8.76 2.91
C MET A 325 -26.76 8.38 2.74
#